data_e7d1aba9a14e18aefaba34b2ac35a3a0
#
_entry.id   e7d1aba9a14e18aefaba34b2ac35a3a0
#
_cell.length_a   1.000
_cell.length_b   1.000
_cell.length_c   1.000
_cell.angle_alpha   90.00
_cell.angle_beta   90.00
_cell.angle_gamma   90.00
#
_symmetry.space_group_name_H-M   'P 1'
#
loop_
_entity.id
_entity.type
_entity.pdbx_description
1 polymer ?
#
loop_
_entity_poly.entity_id
_entity_poly.type
_entity_poly.pdbx_seq_one_letter_code
_entity_poly.pdbx_strand_id
1 'polypeptide(L)'
;MKITSVELTNLHVPFTPHTDQHLKYWLPHWHIVQLCKITLDNGVVGWGETIPNYTWAKVPENIAERIVGRSPGDLLWEDSLGAGVQMALFDAVGKTLDTPVYRLLGAKVREWCPLSWWAMDMPPKDWARQCADAAADGYTSAKLKARTWYDLHAAVRAILAKVPPQFKLDFDFNATLDNAANAVDFIKTLEQYPQVAMIETPIPHGDVAGNRHIRARIDRPVAQHWGDPPIMTALTQDVADGFVVGAGAHGLQRQAITSDMANKPFWLQLVGTGITTTWAAHMGAVCRQAKWPAITCMNIWESQLITRPIELRGGYYRVPETPGLGIEVDLKAMKKYTVDYAWVDPPRHVYRYSRASGEVTYYGCSKEALCWMYPRDAMPIAEAGSNLDVWEDDGTREFAKVYEVVQKEHTLRRVEKKGKKK
;
A
#
# COMPACT_ATOMS: atom_id res chain seq x y z
N MET A 1 26.73 12.67 21.78
CA MET A 1 26.12 11.66 20.89
C MET A 1 26.18 12.23 19.47
N LYS A 2 27.00 11.59 18.62
CA LYS A 2 27.17 11.96 17.20
C LYS A 2 27.05 10.74 16.32
N ILE A 3 26.61 10.93 15.10
CA ILE A 3 26.55 9.89 14.08
C ILE A 3 27.97 9.63 13.56
N THR A 4 28.46 8.40 13.62
CA THR A 4 29.78 7.99 13.12
C THR A 4 29.72 7.36 11.73
N SER A 5 28.63 6.65 11.42
CA SER A 5 28.42 6.07 10.09
C SER A 5 26.95 5.91 9.73
N VAL A 6 26.68 5.88 8.44
CA VAL A 6 25.43 5.44 7.83
C VAL A 6 25.75 4.42 6.73
N GLU A 7 25.07 3.28 6.78
CA GLU A 7 25.24 2.19 5.83
C GLU A 7 23.88 1.89 5.19
N LEU A 8 23.83 1.81 3.86
CA LEU A 8 22.63 1.46 3.11
C LEU A 8 22.86 0.12 2.41
N THR A 9 21.93 -0.81 2.57
CA THR A 9 22.02 -2.15 1.98
C THR A 9 20.74 -2.47 1.24
N ASN A 10 20.84 -2.72 -0.07
CA ASN A 10 19.71 -3.17 -0.87
C ASN A 10 19.50 -4.68 -0.69
N LEU A 11 18.25 -5.06 -0.48
CA LEU A 11 17.83 -6.45 -0.34
C LEU A 11 16.78 -6.76 -1.41
N HIS A 12 16.95 -7.87 -2.12
CA HIS A 12 15.88 -8.43 -2.95
C HIS A 12 15.07 -9.41 -2.10
N VAL A 13 14.00 -8.92 -1.49
CA VAL A 13 13.11 -9.73 -0.66
C VAL A 13 11.99 -10.28 -1.54
N PRO A 14 11.87 -11.61 -1.72
CA PRO A 14 10.82 -12.20 -2.53
C PRO A 14 9.43 -11.86 -2.01
N PHE A 15 8.48 -11.70 -2.92
CA PHE A 15 7.07 -11.72 -2.54
C PHE A 15 6.64 -13.13 -2.16
N THR A 16 5.58 -13.23 -1.34
CA THR A 16 4.92 -14.52 -1.13
C THR A 16 4.41 -15.08 -2.47
N PRO A 17 4.39 -16.41 -2.68
CA PRO A 17 4.02 -16.99 -3.97
C PRO A 17 2.67 -16.54 -4.51
N HIS A 18 1.71 -16.29 -3.61
CA HIS A 18 0.36 -15.81 -4.00
C HIS A 18 0.34 -14.35 -4.41
N THR A 19 1.21 -13.56 -3.85
CA THR A 19 1.37 -12.15 -4.21
C THR A 19 2.19 -12.02 -5.49
N ASP A 20 3.28 -12.77 -5.62
CA ASP A 20 4.20 -12.69 -6.74
C ASP A 20 3.52 -12.90 -8.10
N GLN A 21 2.62 -13.89 -8.19
CA GLN A 21 1.90 -14.19 -9.45
C GLN A 21 1.12 -13.00 -10.03
N HIS A 22 0.84 -11.95 -9.22
CA HIS A 22 0.15 -10.74 -9.65
C HIS A 22 1.06 -9.51 -9.59
N LEU A 23 1.84 -9.37 -8.51
CA LEU A 23 2.55 -8.14 -8.19
C LEU A 23 3.81 -7.95 -9.02
N LYS A 24 4.48 -9.03 -9.47
CA LYS A 24 5.70 -8.99 -10.29
C LYS A 24 5.51 -8.27 -11.64
N TYR A 25 4.26 -8.13 -12.13
CA TYR A 25 3.97 -7.41 -13.37
C TYR A 25 3.68 -5.93 -13.15
N TRP A 26 3.32 -5.56 -11.94
CA TRP A 26 2.94 -4.19 -11.64
C TRP A 26 4.00 -3.44 -10.81
N LEU A 27 4.43 -4.03 -9.71
CA LEU A 27 5.38 -3.41 -8.77
C LEU A 27 6.61 -4.30 -8.53
N PRO A 28 7.27 -4.82 -9.59
CA PRO A 28 8.40 -5.74 -9.43
C PRO A 28 9.54 -5.11 -8.64
N HIS A 29 9.71 -3.78 -8.76
CA HIS A 29 10.72 -3.02 -8.02
C HIS A 29 10.46 -2.94 -6.51
N TRP A 30 9.28 -3.34 -6.02
CA TRP A 30 9.03 -3.49 -4.58
C TRP A 30 9.69 -4.71 -3.95
N HIS A 31 10.26 -5.62 -4.77
CA HIS A 31 11.20 -6.62 -4.24
C HIS A 31 12.39 -5.97 -3.56
N ILE A 32 12.76 -4.74 -3.95
CA ILE A 32 13.92 -4.06 -3.40
C ILE A 32 13.50 -3.29 -2.14
N VAL A 33 14.03 -3.76 -1.02
CA VAL A 33 13.96 -3.10 0.28
C VAL A 33 15.36 -2.62 0.63
N GLN A 34 15.51 -1.34 0.96
CA GLN A 34 16.79 -0.78 1.39
C GLN A 34 16.81 -0.68 2.92
N LEU A 35 17.68 -1.42 3.58
CA LEU A 35 17.95 -1.26 5.01
C LEU A 35 18.92 -0.11 5.21
N CYS A 36 18.63 0.70 6.24
CA CYS A 36 19.50 1.75 6.74
C CYS A 36 20.00 1.39 8.13
N LYS A 37 21.32 1.43 8.32
CA LYS A 37 21.98 1.26 9.60
C LYS A 37 22.73 2.53 9.95
N ILE A 38 22.44 3.10 11.12
CA ILE A 38 23.16 4.26 11.67
C ILE A 38 23.91 3.82 12.93
N THR A 39 25.20 4.17 13.01
CA THR A 39 26.02 3.94 14.20
C THR A 39 26.34 5.27 14.86
N LEU A 40 26.22 5.31 16.19
CA LEU A 40 26.55 6.46 17.01
C LEU A 40 27.94 6.31 17.67
N ASP A 41 28.54 7.42 18.16
CA ASP A 41 29.84 7.46 18.84
C ASP A 41 29.86 6.70 20.19
N ASN A 42 28.69 6.39 20.76
CA ASN A 42 28.52 5.53 21.91
C ASN A 42 28.35 4.03 21.56
N GLY A 43 28.51 3.65 20.31
CA GLY A 43 28.36 2.29 19.80
C GLY A 43 26.91 1.82 19.57
N VAL A 44 25.91 2.63 19.88
CA VAL A 44 24.51 2.29 19.63
C VAL A 44 24.23 2.25 18.13
N VAL A 45 23.49 1.23 17.70
CA VAL A 45 23.06 1.04 16.30
C VAL A 45 21.55 1.20 16.19
N GLY A 46 21.13 2.09 15.29
CA GLY A 46 19.73 2.23 14.88
C GLY A 46 19.48 1.65 13.50
N TRP A 47 18.27 1.14 13.29
CA TRP A 47 17.84 0.53 12.05
C TRP A 47 16.57 1.16 11.49
N GLY A 48 16.48 1.19 10.17
CA GLY A 48 15.29 1.61 9.44
C GLY A 48 15.25 0.99 8.05
N GLU A 49 14.17 1.19 7.33
CA GLU A 49 14.01 0.67 5.98
C GLU A 49 13.29 1.66 5.05
N THR A 50 13.52 1.49 3.76
CA THR A 50 12.89 2.27 2.69
C THR A 50 12.57 1.33 1.54
N ILE A 51 11.43 1.52 0.87
CA ILE A 51 11.20 0.98 -0.47
C ILE A 51 11.67 2.03 -1.47
N PRO A 52 12.87 1.92 -2.09
CA PRO A 52 13.55 3.04 -2.76
C PRO A 52 12.78 3.61 -3.93
N ASN A 53 11.94 2.78 -4.55
CA ASN A 53 11.20 3.14 -5.75
C ASN A 53 9.73 3.52 -5.50
N TYR A 54 9.32 3.61 -4.23
CA TYR A 54 7.94 3.94 -3.88
C TYR A 54 7.81 4.96 -2.75
N THR A 55 8.65 4.87 -1.73
CA THR A 55 8.51 5.65 -0.49
C THR A 55 8.47 7.16 -0.74
N TRP A 56 7.66 7.88 0.04
CA TRP A 56 7.50 9.34 0.03
C TRP A 56 8.83 10.11 0.16
N ALA A 57 9.86 9.50 0.78
CA ALA A 57 11.19 10.09 0.92
C ALA A 57 12.26 9.01 0.70
N LYS A 58 12.87 9.03 -0.47
CA LYS A 58 14.08 8.25 -0.78
C LYS A 58 15.23 8.77 0.08
N VAL A 59 16.16 7.87 0.42
CA VAL A 59 17.42 8.30 1.04
C VAL A 59 18.28 8.99 -0.01
N PRO A 60 18.74 10.24 0.22
CA PRO A 60 19.63 10.94 -0.71
C PRO A 60 20.96 10.23 -0.88
N GLU A 61 21.54 10.29 -2.07
CA GLU A 61 22.85 9.67 -2.35
C GLU A 61 23.98 10.23 -1.49
N ASN A 62 23.94 11.54 -1.17
CA ASN A 62 24.90 12.22 -0.31
C ASN A 62 24.56 12.17 1.19
N ILE A 63 23.81 11.17 1.61
CA ILE A 63 23.29 11.10 2.99
C ILE A 63 24.42 11.10 4.03
N ALA A 64 25.54 10.44 3.77
CA ALA A 64 26.67 10.39 4.68
C ALA A 64 27.24 11.79 4.95
N GLU A 65 27.39 12.61 3.91
CA GLU A 65 27.87 13.99 4.01
C GLU A 65 26.92 14.87 4.82
N ARG A 66 25.61 14.58 4.73
CA ARG A 66 24.57 15.36 5.39
C ARG A 66 24.48 15.08 6.88
N ILE A 67 24.77 13.86 7.34
CA ILE A 67 24.45 13.46 8.72
C ILE A 67 25.66 13.03 9.57
N VAL A 68 26.74 12.51 8.96
CA VAL A 68 27.90 12.05 9.75
C VAL A 68 28.56 13.23 10.50
N GLY A 69 28.89 13.02 11.76
CA GLY A 69 29.42 14.05 12.67
C GLY A 69 28.36 14.92 13.35
N ARG A 70 27.10 14.89 12.90
CA ARG A 70 26.00 15.65 13.50
C ARG A 70 25.36 14.89 14.68
N SER A 71 24.64 15.64 15.50
CA SER A 71 23.79 15.07 16.55
C SER A 71 22.53 14.44 15.92
N PRO A 72 22.18 13.18 16.20
CA PRO A 72 20.96 12.59 15.69
C PRO A 72 19.69 13.30 16.18
N GLY A 73 19.71 13.90 17.38
CA GLY A 73 18.59 14.67 17.92
C GLY A 73 18.18 15.88 17.07
N ASP A 74 19.17 16.52 16.40
CA ASP A 74 18.91 17.67 15.52
C ASP A 74 18.24 17.26 14.19
N LEU A 75 18.20 15.97 13.90
CA LEU A 75 17.81 15.41 12.60
C LEU A 75 16.51 14.61 12.63
N LEU A 76 15.98 14.28 13.82
CA LEU A 76 14.82 13.40 13.97
C LEU A 76 13.62 13.83 13.12
N TRP A 77 13.37 15.14 13.02
CA TRP A 77 12.21 15.71 12.36
C TRP A 77 12.47 16.19 10.94
N GLU A 78 13.60 15.79 10.36
CA GLU A 78 13.96 16.17 8.99
C GLU A 78 13.53 15.08 7.99
N ASP A 79 12.32 15.17 7.46
CA ASP A 79 11.75 14.18 6.54
C ASP A 79 12.55 14.03 5.24
N SER A 80 13.32 15.05 4.84
CA SER A 80 14.14 15.03 3.62
C SER A 80 15.34 14.09 3.68
N LEU A 81 15.62 13.48 4.84
CA LEU A 81 16.68 12.49 4.99
C LEU A 81 16.29 11.11 4.45
N GLY A 82 15.03 10.89 4.18
CA GLY A 82 14.50 9.62 3.73
C GLY A 82 13.98 8.74 4.87
N ALA A 83 13.06 7.86 4.54
CA ALA A 83 12.32 7.06 5.52
C ALA A 83 13.22 6.18 6.38
N GLY A 84 14.10 5.41 5.75
CA GLY A 84 15.00 4.50 6.46
C GLY A 84 15.96 5.21 7.39
N VAL A 85 16.49 6.37 6.97
CA VAL A 85 17.38 7.18 7.82
C VAL A 85 16.61 7.73 9.01
N GLN A 86 15.43 8.28 8.79
CA GLN A 86 14.63 8.84 9.88
C GLN A 86 14.25 7.77 10.91
N MET A 87 13.78 6.59 10.47
CA MET A 87 13.50 5.45 11.36
C MET A 87 14.73 5.05 12.17
N ALA A 88 15.91 4.93 11.49
CA ALA A 88 17.16 4.56 12.14
C ALA A 88 17.64 5.59 13.17
N LEU A 89 17.42 6.89 12.91
CA LEU A 89 17.70 7.95 13.87
C LEU A 89 16.82 7.83 15.12
N PHE A 90 15.50 7.67 14.95
CA PHE A 90 14.59 7.47 16.07
C PHE A 90 14.93 6.21 16.87
N ASP A 91 15.26 5.11 16.18
CA ASP A 91 15.66 3.85 16.82
C ASP A 91 16.94 4.03 17.65
N ALA A 92 17.98 4.67 17.08
CA ALA A 92 19.25 4.92 17.77
C ALA A 92 19.09 5.84 18.98
N VAL A 93 18.32 6.93 18.83
CA VAL A 93 18.05 7.85 19.94
C VAL A 93 17.21 7.18 21.02
N GLY A 94 16.17 6.45 20.65
CA GLY A 94 15.35 5.70 21.61
C GLY A 94 16.16 4.68 22.40
N LYS A 95 17.04 3.92 21.75
CA LYS A 95 17.98 2.99 22.42
C LYS A 95 18.95 3.69 23.34
N THR A 96 19.50 4.82 22.92
CA THR A 96 20.44 5.60 23.75
C THR A 96 19.78 6.15 24.99
N LEU A 97 18.53 6.57 24.91
CA LEU A 97 17.75 7.14 26.02
C LEU A 97 16.96 6.09 26.82
N ASP A 98 17.17 4.81 26.52
CA ASP A 98 16.44 3.69 27.12
C ASP A 98 14.90 3.90 27.07
N THR A 99 14.38 4.31 25.90
CA THR A 99 12.97 4.66 25.74
C THR A 99 12.42 4.19 24.39
N PRO A 100 11.15 3.73 24.30
CA PRO A 100 10.53 3.36 23.03
C PRO A 100 10.29 4.60 22.16
N VAL A 101 10.33 4.40 20.84
CA VAL A 101 10.22 5.48 19.84
C VAL A 101 8.97 6.34 20.01
N TYR A 102 7.81 5.76 20.35
CA TYR A 102 6.59 6.55 20.50
C TYR A 102 6.74 7.70 21.52
N ARG A 103 7.57 7.54 22.57
CA ARG A 103 7.82 8.60 23.57
C ARG A 103 8.59 9.79 23.02
N LEU A 104 9.36 9.59 21.95
CA LEU A 104 10.05 10.67 21.21
C LEU A 104 9.09 11.39 20.25
N LEU A 105 7.96 10.73 19.88
CA LEU A 105 6.96 11.26 18.96
C LEU A 105 5.85 12.03 19.70
N GLY A 106 5.49 11.63 20.90
CA GLY A 106 4.44 12.29 21.68
C GLY A 106 3.86 11.44 22.81
N ALA A 107 2.77 11.95 23.39
CA ALA A 107 2.05 11.24 24.42
C ALA A 107 1.25 10.06 23.83
N LYS A 108 1.39 8.89 24.42
CA LYS A 108 0.69 7.67 23.99
C LYS A 108 -0.82 7.80 24.24
N VAL A 109 -1.61 7.58 23.21
CA VAL A 109 -3.08 7.59 23.23
C VAL A 109 -3.70 6.19 23.10
N ARG A 110 -2.90 5.19 22.66
CA ARG A 110 -3.33 3.77 22.56
C ARG A 110 -2.16 2.81 22.68
N GLU A 111 -2.45 1.59 23.14
CA GLU A 111 -1.47 0.51 23.24
C GLU A 111 -1.49 -0.45 22.04
N TRP A 112 -2.59 -0.47 21.32
CA TRP A 112 -2.85 -1.38 20.21
C TRP A 112 -3.22 -0.57 18.98
N CYS A 113 -2.47 -0.77 17.89
CA CYS A 113 -2.70 -0.10 16.61
C CYS A 113 -3.38 -1.05 15.63
N PRO A 114 -4.49 -0.66 15.01
CA PRO A 114 -5.16 -1.49 14.03
C PRO A 114 -4.34 -1.57 12.75
N LEU A 115 -4.23 -2.77 12.18
CA LEU A 115 -3.59 -3.05 10.89
C LEU A 115 -4.57 -3.73 9.95
N SER A 116 -4.45 -3.45 8.66
CA SER A 116 -5.21 -4.10 7.60
C SER A 116 -4.28 -4.87 6.67
N TRP A 117 -4.75 -6.01 6.18
CA TRP A 117 -4.13 -6.70 5.06
C TRP A 117 -4.20 -5.82 3.82
N TRP A 118 -3.22 -5.94 2.94
CA TRP A 118 -3.27 -5.29 1.65
C TRP A 118 -3.21 -6.31 0.52
N ALA A 119 -4.09 -6.17 -0.48
CA ALA A 119 -4.02 -6.94 -1.70
C ALA A 119 -4.30 -6.06 -2.91
N MET A 120 -3.49 -6.28 -3.95
CA MET A 120 -3.73 -5.64 -5.22
C MET A 120 -4.92 -6.26 -5.94
N ASP A 121 -5.27 -5.71 -7.09
CA ASP A 121 -6.32 -6.26 -7.94
C ASP A 121 -5.90 -7.60 -8.53
N MET A 122 -6.81 -8.55 -8.42
CA MET A 122 -6.66 -9.93 -8.88
C MET A 122 -8.03 -10.58 -9.11
N PRO A 123 -8.09 -11.74 -9.79
CA PRO A 123 -9.35 -12.47 -9.97
C PRO A 123 -10.07 -12.76 -8.65
N PRO A 124 -11.41 -12.86 -8.66
CA PRO A 124 -12.23 -13.08 -7.45
C PRO A 124 -11.78 -14.24 -6.56
N LYS A 125 -11.35 -15.36 -7.16
CA LYS A 125 -10.86 -16.55 -6.41
C LYS A 125 -9.57 -16.27 -5.62
N ASP A 126 -8.70 -15.43 -6.19
CA ASP A 126 -7.40 -15.13 -5.58
C ASP A 126 -7.56 -14.10 -4.45
N TRP A 127 -8.47 -13.12 -4.59
CA TRP A 127 -8.87 -12.27 -3.47
C TRP A 127 -9.52 -13.04 -2.33
N ALA A 128 -10.39 -14.02 -2.64
CA ALA A 128 -11.00 -14.87 -1.61
C ALA A 128 -9.95 -15.65 -0.82
N ARG A 129 -8.89 -16.10 -1.48
CA ARG A 129 -7.75 -16.77 -0.84
C ARG A 129 -6.94 -15.79 0.00
N GLN A 130 -6.54 -14.65 -0.55
CA GLN A 130 -5.79 -13.60 0.18
C GLN A 130 -6.52 -13.15 1.45
N CYS A 131 -7.84 -12.95 1.38
CA CYS A 131 -8.63 -12.57 2.54
C CYS A 131 -8.79 -13.72 3.56
N ALA A 132 -8.82 -14.98 3.11
CA ALA A 132 -8.80 -16.13 4.01
C ALA A 132 -7.46 -16.25 4.74
N ASP A 133 -6.34 -16.05 4.04
CA ASP A 133 -5.00 -16.00 4.63
C ASP A 133 -4.91 -14.84 5.64
N ALA A 134 -5.42 -13.65 5.29
CA ALA A 134 -5.49 -12.52 6.20
C ALA A 134 -6.25 -12.83 7.49
N ALA A 135 -7.41 -13.49 7.38
CA ALA A 135 -8.20 -13.87 8.56
C ALA A 135 -7.47 -14.92 9.43
N ALA A 136 -6.74 -15.85 8.81
CA ALA A 136 -5.92 -16.84 9.50
C ALA A 136 -4.74 -16.20 10.25
N ASP A 137 -4.14 -15.15 9.67
CA ASP A 137 -3.05 -14.38 10.26
C ASP A 137 -3.52 -13.34 11.29
N GLY A 138 -4.82 -13.36 11.65
CA GLY A 138 -5.39 -12.53 12.71
C GLY A 138 -5.81 -11.12 12.28
N TYR A 139 -5.82 -10.80 10.99
CA TYR A 139 -6.41 -9.56 10.47
C TYR A 139 -7.93 -9.61 10.49
N THR A 140 -8.55 -8.45 10.65
CA THR A 140 -10.01 -8.28 10.64
C THR A 140 -10.50 -7.45 9.46
N SER A 141 -9.57 -6.97 8.64
CA SER A 141 -9.87 -6.20 7.43
C SER A 141 -8.81 -6.41 6.34
N ALA A 142 -9.22 -6.14 5.10
CA ALA A 142 -8.34 -6.08 3.96
C ALA A 142 -8.64 -4.84 3.10
N LYS A 143 -7.59 -4.07 2.78
CA LYS A 143 -7.63 -3.04 1.74
C LYS A 143 -7.35 -3.70 0.40
N LEU A 144 -8.30 -3.60 -0.53
CA LEU A 144 -8.28 -4.22 -1.84
C LEU A 144 -8.22 -3.16 -2.94
N LYS A 145 -7.35 -3.35 -3.92
CA LYS A 145 -7.30 -2.50 -5.12
C LYS A 145 -8.46 -2.86 -6.06
N ALA A 146 -9.64 -2.28 -5.78
CA ALA A 146 -10.89 -2.57 -6.47
C ALA A 146 -10.92 -1.94 -7.88
N ARG A 147 -10.53 -2.71 -8.87
CA ARG A 147 -10.49 -2.27 -10.26
C ARG A 147 -11.74 -2.65 -11.02
N THR A 148 -12.20 -1.76 -11.89
CA THR A 148 -13.44 -1.88 -12.63
C THR A 148 -13.41 -2.94 -13.76
N TRP A 149 -12.27 -3.51 -14.05
CA TRP A 149 -12.12 -4.63 -14.99
C TRP A 149 -12.36 -6.02 -14.41
N TYR A 150 -12.69 -6.14 -13.12
CA TYR A 150 -13.11 -7.39 -12.50
C TYR A 150 -14.58 -7.36 -12.10
N ASP A 151 -15.23 -8.53 -12.09
CA ASP A 151 -16.54 -8.71 -11.45
C ASP A 151 -16.41 -8.56 -9.93
N LEU A 152 -16.55 -7.32 -9.44
CA LEU A 152 -16.40 -7.02 -8.03
C LEU A 152 -17.50 -7.63 -7.15
N HIS A 153 -18.70 -7.86 -7.69
CA HIS A 153 -19.75 -8.56 -6.94
C HIS A 153 -19.41 -10.04 -6.74
N ALA A 154 -18.89 -10.70 -7.78
CA ALA A 154 -18.39 -12.07 -7.65
C ALA A 154 -17.21 -12.14 -6.67
N ALA A 155 -16.33 -11.14 -6.70
CA ALA A 155 -15.21 -11.06 -5.77
C ALA A 155 -15.68 -10.95 -4.31
N VAL A 156 -16.61 -10.03 -4.00
CA VAL A 156 -17.18 -9.90 -2.65
C VAL A 156 -17.81 -11.22 -2.20
N ARG A 157 -18.66 -11.82 -3.02
CA ARG A 157 -19.30 -13.11 -2.67
C ARG A 157 -18.27 -14.22 -2.41
N ALA A 158 -17.23 -14.29 -3.23
CA ALA A 158 -16.15 -15.29 -3.05
C ALA A 158 -15.37 -15.07 -1.75
N ILE A 159 -15.08 -13.82 -1.41
CA ILE A 159 -14.40 -13.47 -0.15
C ILE A 159 -15.29 -13.83 1.04
N LEU A 160 -16.55 -13.39 1.05
CA LEU A 160 -17.48 -13.60 2.17
C LEU A 160 -17.75 -15.07 2.46
N ALA A 161 -17.59 -15.95 1.47
CA ALA A 161 -17.65 -17.40 1.67
C ALA A 161 -16.44 -17.99 2.40
N LYS A 162 -15.37 -17.21 2.62
CA LYS A 162 -14.08 -17.68 3.17
C LYS A 162 -13.66 -16.97 4.47
N VAL A 163 -14.23 -15.82 4.78
CA VAL A 163 -13.85 -15.00 5.93
C VAL A 163 -14.94 -14.96 6.99
N PRO A 164 -14.61 -14.66 8.26
CA PRO A 164 -15.62 -14.43 9.30
C PRO A 164 -16.58 -13.29 8.94
N PRO A 165 -17.88 -13.33 9.39
CA PRO A 165 -18.90 -12.33 9.03
C PRO A 165 -18.53 -10.89 9.37
N GLN A 166 -17.69 -10.67 10.39
CA GLN A 166 -17.24 -9.34 10.83
C GLN A 166 -16.05 -8.80 10.03
N PHE A 167 -15.43 -9.59 9.13
CA PHE A 167 -14.29 -9.16 8.32
C PHE A 167 -14.69 -8.00 7.41
N LYS A 168 -13.85 -6.97 7.32
CA LYS A 168 -14.15 -5.73 6.57
C LYS A 168 -13.29 -5.62 5.32
N LEU A 169 -13.89 -5.02 4.28
CA LEU A 169 -13.27 -4.78 2.99
C LEU A 169 -13.22 -3.29 2.72
N ASP A 170 -12.03 -2.75 2.52
CA ASP A 170 -11.82 -1.36 2.14
C ASP A 170 -11.45 -1.33 0.65
N PHE A 171 -12.28 -0.72 -0.19
CA PHE A 171 -12.13 -0.71 -1.63
C PHE A 171 -11.48 0.57 -2.13
N ASP A 172 -10.26 0.43 -2.66
CA ASP A 172 -9.53 1.51 -3.31
C ASP A 172 -9.68 1.40 -4.84
N PHE A 173 -10.46 2.31 -5.40
CA PHE A 173 -10.73 2.35 -6.83
C PHE A 173 -9.61 3.03 -7.64
N ASN A 174 -8.73 3.81 -7.01
CA ASN A 174 -7.72 4.63 -7.71
C ASN A 174 -8.31 5.37 -8.93
N ALA A 175 -9.46 6.01 -8.74
CA ALA A 175 -10.20 6.80 -9.71
C ALA A 175 -10.81 6.02 -10.90
N THR A 176 -10.81 4.69 -10.90
CA THR A 176 -11.31 3.90 -12.06
C THR A 176 -12.83 3.93 -12.24
N LEU A 177 -13.59 4.54 -11.34
CA LEU A 177 -15.02 4.83 -11.55
C LEU A 177 -15.27 6.08 -12.40
N ASP A 178 -14.18 6.80 -12.74
CA ASP A 178 -14.14 7.90 -13.70
C ASP A 178 -14.85 9.19 -13.26
N ASN A 179 -16.15 9.12 -13.00
CA ASN A 179 -16.98 10.28 -12.67
C ASN A 179 -18.01 9.97 -11.57
N ALA A 180 -18.62 11.01 -11.00
CA ALA A 180 -19.54 10.88 -9.88
C ALA A 180 -20.81 10.11 -10.21
N ALA A 181 -21.32 10.19 -11.43
CA ALA A 181 -22.54 9.47 -11.84
C ALA A 181 -22.27 7.96 -11.82
N ASN A 182 -21.20 7.51 -12.46
CA ASN A 182 -20.78 6.11 -12.44
C ASN A 182 -20.48 5.61 -11.02
N ALA A 183 -19.76 6.44 -10.24
CA ALA A 183 -19.34 6.06 -8.88
C ALA A 183 -20.53 5.87 -7.94
N VAL A 184 -21.49 6.81 -7.91
CA VAL A 184 -22.68 6.70 -7.05
C VAL A 184 -23.52 5.50 -7.44
N ASP A 185 -23.78 5.32 -8.72
CA ASP A 185 -24.60 4.20 -9.21
C ASP A 185 -23.97 2.86 -8.83
N PHE A 186 -22.68 2.69 -9.10
CA PHE A 186 -21.99 1.43 -8.83
C PHE A 186 -21.80 1.17 -7.34
N ILE A 187 -21.33 2.16 -6.55
CA ILE A 187 -21.06 1.97 -5.11
C ILE A 187 -22.35 1.59 -4.37
N LYS A 188 -23.48 2.19 -4.73
CA LYS A 188 -24.78 1.82 -4.14
C LYS A 188 -25.12 0.34 -4.33
N THR A 189 -24.70 -0.28 -5.42
CA THR A 189 -24.87 -1.73 -5.59
C THR A 189 -23.99 -2.55 -4.64
N LEU A 190 -22.82 -2.02 -4.24
CA LEU A 190 -21.93 -2.65 -3.26
C LEU A 190 -22.40 -2.50 -1.81
N GLU A 191 -23.24 -1.52 -1.52
CA GLU A 191 -23.78 -1.26 -0.16
C GLU A 191 -24.68 -2.39 0.36
N GLN A 192 -25.18 -3.27 -0.52
CA GLN A 192 -25.85 -4.51 -0.12
C GLN A 192 -24.96 -5.46 0.71
N TYR A 193 -23.63 -5.28 0.67
CA TYR A 193 -22.68 -6.07 1.44
C TYR A 193 -22.19 -5.25 2.65
N PRO A 194 -22.66 -5.55 3.89
CA PRO A 194 -22.24 -4.79 5.09
C PRO A 194 -20.74 -4.88 5.41
N GLN A 195 -20.04 -5.83 4.78
CA GLN A 195 -18.61 -6.02 4.93
C GLN A 195 -17.79 -5.03 4.09
N VAL A 196 -18.34 -4.50 2.99
CA VAL A 196 -17.72 -3.37 2.26
C VAL A 196 -17.84 -2.15 3.16
N ALA A 197 -16.74 -1.78 3.79
CA ALA A 197 -16.73 -0.84 4.92
C ALA A 197 -16.29 0.56 4.52
N MET A 198 -15.50 0.69 3.47
CA MET A 198 -14.90 1.97 3.07
C MET A 198 -14.63 2.03 1.57
N ILE A 199 -14.71 3.24 1.04
CA ILE A 199 -14.39 3.56 -0.36
C ILE A 199 -13.24 4.54 -0.39
N GLU A 200 -12.15 4.20 -1.05
CA GLU A 200 -11.00 5.08 -1.26
C GLU A 200 -10.93 5.52 -2.72
N THR A 201 -10.72 6.81 -2.94
CA THR A 201 -10.44 7.41 -4.25
C THR A 201 -11.36 6.86 -5.37
N PRO A 202 -12.69 7.06 -5.28
CA PRO A 202 -13.60 6.52 -6.29
C PRO A 202 -13.40 7.13 -7.67
N ILE A 203 -13.15 8.44 -7.73
CA ILE A 203 -12.93 9.23 -8.94
C ILE A 203 -11.69 10.12 -8.79
N PRO A 204 -11.22 10.81 -9.85
CA PRO A 204 -10.08 11.70 -9.75
C PRO A 204 -10.21 12.71 -8.61
N HIS A 205 -9.15 12.88 -7.82
CA HIS A 205 -9.12 13.76 -6.66
C HIS A 205 -9.44 15.21 -7.00
N GLY A 206 -9.04 15.68 -8.21
CA GLY A 206 -9.28 17.03 -8.70
C GLY A 206 -10.75 17.35 -8.98
N ASP A 207 -11.61 16.34 -9.13
CA ASP A 207 -13.06 16.57 -9.23
C ASP A 207 -13.68 16.75 -7.84
N VAL A 208 -13.47 17.94 -7.27
CA VAL A 208 -13.95 18.31 -5.93
C VAL A 208 -15.47 18.23 -5.83
N ALA A 209 -16.18 18.70 -6.85
CA ALA A 209 -17.65 18.70 -6.88
C ALA A 209 -18.20 17.27 -6.95
N GLY A 210 -17.59 16.42 -7.79
CA GLY A 210 -17.96 15.01 -7.92
C GLY A 210 -17.69 14.23 -6.62
N ASN A 211 -16.52 14.40 -6.01
CA ASN A 211 -16.19 13.73 -4.74
C ASN A 211 -17.14 14.15 -3.60
N ARG A 212 -17.46 15.44 -3.50
CA ARG A 212 -18.50 15.94 -2.57
C ARG A 212 -19.87 15.31 -2.85
N HIS A 213 -20.25 15.19 -4.13
CA HIS A 213 -21.52 14.59 -4.52
C HIS A 213 -21.57 13.11 -4.15
N ILE A 214 -20.51 12.34 -4.41
CA ILE A 214 -20.41 10.93 -4.03
C ILE A 214 -20.61 10.79 -2.52
N ARG A 215 -19.80 11.50 -1.73
CA ARG A 215 -19.87 11.44 -0.28
C ARG A 215 -21.27 11.76 0.28
N ALA A 216 -22.01 12.68 -0.34
CA ALA A 216 -23.35 13.03 0.06
C ALA A 216 -24.42 11.99 -0.33
N ARG A 217 -24.11 11.00 -1.15
CA ARG A 217 -25.05 10.05 -1.74
C ARG A 217 -24.86 8.59 -1.34
N ILE A 218 -23.68 8.22 -0.89
CA ILE A 218 -23.37 6.85 -0.47
C ILE A 218 -23.35 6.75 1.06
N ASP A 219 -23.63 5.57 1.59
CA ASP A 219 -23.67 5.30 3.03
C ASP A 219 -22.32 4.77 3.58
N ARG A 220 -21.31 4.64 2.71
CA ARG A 220 -19.97 4.21 3.12
C ARG A 220 -19.03 5.41 3.27
N PRO A 221 -18.16 5.41 4.30
CA PRO A 221 -17.14 6.44 4.43
C PRO A 221 -16.26 6.53 3.18
N VAL A 222 -15.93 7.75 2.78
CA VAL A 222 -15.02 8.05 1.69
C VAL A 222 -13.67 8.48 2.24
N ALA A 223 -12.59 7.81 1.81
CA ALA A 223 -11.21 8.17 2.09
C ALA A 223 -10.56 8.84 0.88
N GLN A 224 -9.82 9.93 1.12
CA GLN A 224 -9.01 10.61 0.11
C GLN A 224 -7.56 10.71 0.58
N HIS A 225 -6.63 10.75 -0.38
CA HIS A 225 -5.23 10.98 -0.03
C HIS A 225 -5.03 12.37 0.57
N TRP A 226 -4.19 12.46 1.59
CA TRP A 226 -3.87 13.74 2.22
C TRP A 226 -3.19 14.68 1.25
N GLY A 227 -3.78 15.87 1.08
CA GLY A 227 -3.25 16.91 0.20
C GLY A 227 -3.70 16.81 -1.24
N ASP A 228 -4.51 15.82 -1.59
CA ASP A 228 -5.08 15.66 -2.92
C ASP A 228 -6.59 15.37 -2.83
N PRO A 229 -7.45 16.38 -3.06
CA PRO A 229 -7.13 17.79 -3.33
C PRO A 229 -6.44 18.49 -2.14
N PRO A 230 -5.94 19.74 -2.30
CA PRO A 230 -5.29 20.46 -1.21
C PRO A 230 -6.12 20.41 0.07
N ILE A 231 -5.46 20.16 1.22
CA ILE A 231 -6.15 19.78 2.47
C ILE A 231 -7.23 20.79 2.89
N MET A 232 -6.98 22.10 2.73
CA MET A 232 -8.00 23.11 3.04
C MET A 232 -9.21 22.99 2.13
N THR A 233 -9.02 22.66 0.85
CA THR A 233 -10.11 22.37 -0.08
C THR A 233 -10.87 21.12 0.36
N ALA A 234 -10.17 20.04 0.68
CA ALA A 234 -10.78 18.80 1.14
C ALA A 234 -11.66 19.00 2.38
N LEU A 235 -11.19 19.81 3.34
CA LEU A 235 -11.93 20.09 4.58
C LEU A 235 -13.11 21.04 4.35
N THR A 236 -12.90 22.15 3.62
CA THR A 236 -13.95 23.17 3.44
C THR A 236 -15.04 22.75 2.46
N GLN A 237 -14.71 21.92 1.48
CA GLN A 237 -15.67 21.37 0.51
C GLN A 237 -16.24 20.01 0.92
N ASP A 238 -15.79 19.48 2.06
CA ASP A 238 -16.32 18.24 2.67
C ASP A 238 -16.30 17.03 1.71
N VAL A 239 -15.16 16.81 1.05
CA VAL A 239 -15.00 15.76 0.02
C VAL A 239 -14.68 14.36 0.58
N ALA A 240 -14.34 14.25 1.87
CA ALA A 240 -13.92 13.00 2.49
C ALA A 240 -14.40 12.88 3.94
N ASP A 241 -14.63 11.65 4.39
CA ASP A 241 -14.88 11.34 5.80
C ASP A 241 -13.58 11.22 6.59
N GLY A 242 -12.49 10.87 5.91
CA GLY A 242 -11.16 10.80 6.48
C GLY A 242 -10.09 10.65 5.40
N PHE A 243 -8.85 10.39 5.83
CA PHE A 243 -7.70 10.51 4.96
C PHE A 243 -6.78 9.28 4.96
N VAL A 244 -6.11 9.10 3.81
CA VAL A 244 -4.92 8.27 3.68
C VAL A 244 -3.71 9.16 3.99
N VAL A 245 -2.96 8.82 5.03
CA VAL A 245 -1.87 9.66 5.57
C VAL A 245 -0.55 8.93 5.45
N GLY A 246 0.44 9.56 4.85
CA GLY A 246 1.79 9.02 4.73
C GLY A 246 2.80 10.14 4.61
N ALA A 247 3.78 10.16 5.51
CA ALA A 247 4.87 11.12 5.51
C ALA A 247 5.95 10.67 6.51
N GLY A 248 7.07 11.40 6.60
CA GLY A 248 7.99 11.29 7.73
C GLY A 248 7.40 11.87 9.02
N ALA A 249 8.17 11.81 10.10
CA ALA A 249 7.71 12.19 11.43
C ALA A 249 7.13 13.61 11.49
N HIS A 250 7.80 14.57 10.84
CA HIS A 250 7.35 15.97 10.82
C HIS A 250 6.05 16.17 10.03
N GLY A 251 6.01 15.67 8.80
CA GLY A 251 4.82 15.77 7.95
C GLY A 251 3.62 15.06 8.56
N LEU A 252 3.83 13.86 9.10
CA LEU A 252 2.80 13.07 9.74
C LEU A 252 2.23 13.74 11.00
N GLN A 253 3.09 14.35 11.82
CA GLN A 253 2.62 15.10 12.99
C GLN A 253 1.70 16.26 12.58
N ARG A 254 2.06 17.02 11.55
CA ARG A 254 1.21 18.09 10.99
C ARG A 254 -0.13 17.55 10.50
N GLN A 255 -0.11 16.44 9.77
CA GLN A 255 -1.30 15.79 9.25
C GLN A 255 -2.20 15.30 10.39
N ALA A 256 -1.61 14.67 11.43
CA ALA A 256 -2.34 14.17 12.59
C ALA A 256 -3.00 15.29 13.42
N ILE A 257 -2.29 16.40 13.65
CA ILE A 257 -2.82 17.56 14.37
C ILE A 257 -4.00 18.16 13.59
N THR A 258 -3.84 18.38 12.29
CA THR A 258 -4.91 18.93 11.45
C THR A 258 -6.12 17.99 11.41
N SER A 259 -5.91 16.68 11.31
CA SER A 259 -7.00 15.68 11.36
C SER A 259 -7.71 15.68 12.71
N ASP A 260 -6.98 15.85 13.82
CA ASP A 260 -7.56 15.93 15.15
C ASP A 260 -8.43 17.19 15.31
N MET A 261 -7.94 18.34 14.87
CA MET A 261 -8.69 19.61 14.86
C MET A 261 -9.97 19.53 14.01
N ALA A 262 -9.90 18.83 12.88
CA ALA A 262 -11.04 18.63 11.97
C ALA A 262 -11.95 17.45 12.38
N ASN A 263 -11.61 16.70 13.42
CA ASN A 263 -12.25 15.44 13.81
C ASN A 263 -12.41 14.45 12.65
N LYS A 264 -11.39 14.34 11.79
CA LYS A 264 -11.36 13.41 10.64
C LYS A 264 -10.43 12.24 10.95
N PRO A 265 -10.93 10.99 10.96
CA PRO A 265 -10.08 9.81 11.11
C PRO A 265 -9.16 9.64 9.90
N PHE A 266 -8.11 8.83 10.07
CA PHE A 266 -7.23 8.42 8.99
C PHE A 266 -6.62 7.05 9.27
N TRP A 267 -6.06 6.43 8.23
CA TRP A 267 -5.08 5.37 8.38
C TRP A 267 -3.69 5.84 7.93
N LEU A 268 -2.69 5.23 8.52
CA LEU A 268 -1.30 5.35 8.09
C LEU A 268 -1.06 4.45 6.88
N GLN A 269 -0.55 5.00 5.79
CA GLN A 269 -0.08 4.24 4.64
C GLN A 269 1.43 4.41 4.51
N LEU A 270 2.16 3.47 5.10
CA LEU A 270 3.62 3.45 5.16
C LEU A 270 4.08 2.06 4.73
N VAL A 271 4.46 1.91 3.47
CA VAL A 271 4.77 0.61 2.88
C VAL A 271 6.17 0.13 3.27
N GLY A 272 6.25 -1.09 3.76
CA GLY A 272 7.49 -1.77 4.14
C GLY A 272 7.25 -3.07 4.90
N THR A 273 8.33 -3.65 5.39
CA THR A 273 8.32 -4.93 6.10
C THR A 273 7.94 -4.75 7.58
N GLY A 274 8.39 -5.65 8.46
CA GLY A 274 8.15 -5.56 9.90
C GLY A 274 8.76 -4.31 10.56
N ILE A 275 9.82 -3.76 9.99
CA ILE A 275 10.48 -2.53 10.51
C ILE A 275 9.54 -1.34 10.32
N THR A 276 9.07 -1.10 9.09
CA THR A 276 8.11 -0.01 8.81
C THR A 276 6.77 -0.24 9.52
N THR A 277 6.32 -1.49 9.63
CA THR A 277 5.08 -1.80 10.35
C THR A 277 5.20 -1.43 11.83
N THR A 278 6.34 -1.70 12.44
CA THR A 278 6.61 -1.29 13.83
C THR A 278 6.69 0.24 13.95
N TRP A 279 7.35 0.91 13.01
CA TRP A 279 7.35 2.37 12.94
C TRP A 279 5.93 2.95 12.84
N ALA A 280 5.08 2.39 11.96
CA ALA A 280 3.68 2.79 11.85
C ALA A 280 2.90 2.59 13.16
N ALA A 281 3.20 1.53 13.92
CA ALA A 281 2.60 1.32 15.23
C ALA A 281 3.01 2.40 16.25
N HIS A 282 4.29 2.78 16.29
CA HIS A 282 4.73 3.89 17.14
C HIS A 282 4.07 5.22 16.76
N MET A 283 3.94 5.50 15.46
CA MET A 283 3.21 6.68 14.97
C MET A 283 1.72 6.62 15.37
N GLY A 284 1.07 5.48 15.11
CA GLY A 284 -0.33 5.27 15.47
C GLY A 284 -0.60 5.40 16.97
N ALA A 285 0.41 5.05 17.81
CA ALA A 285 0.29 5.15 19.26
C ALA A 285 0.08 6.57 19.77
N VAL A 286 0.59 7.59 19.06
CA VAL A 286 0.52 8.99 19.47
C VAL A 286 -0.49 9.82 18.67
N CYS A 287 -1.03 9.28 17.58
CA CYS A 287 -1.97 9.97 16.71
C CYS A 287 -3.42 9.64 17.06
N ARG A 288 -4.15 10.55 17.71
CA ARG A 288 -5.54 10.33 18.18
C ARG A 288 -6.48 9.85 17.06
N GLN A 289 -6.39 10.44 15.87
CA GLN A 289 -7.27 10.13 14.74
C GLN A 289 -6.78 8.97 13.85
N ALA A 290 -5.63 8.34 14.13
CA ALA A 290 -5.23 7.09 13.47
C ALA A 290 -6.13 5.93 13.92
N LYS A 291 -7.42 6.01 13.59
CA LYS A 291 -8.47 5.09 14.03
C LYS A 291 -8.77 4.01 13.00
N TRP A 292 -8.44 4.27 11.74
CA TRP A 292 -8.60 3.31 10.67
C TRP A 292 -7.38 2.39 10.59
N PRO A 293 -7.54 1.12 10.17
CA PRO A 293 -6.43 0.16 10.15
C PRO A 293 -5.30 0.60 9.22
N ALA A 294 -4.08 0.67 9.75
CA ALA A 294 -2.91 1.09 8.99
C ALA A 294 -2.57 0.08 7.87
N ILE A 295 -2.08 0.60 6.77
CA ILE A 295 -1.68 -0.13 5.57
C ILE A 295 -0.16 -0.10 5.46
N THR A 296 0.50 -1.23 5.72
CA THR A 296 1.96 -1.34 5.64
C THR A 296 2.42 -2.29 4.55
N CYS A 297 1.50 -3.06 3.99
CA CYS A 297 1.77 -4.07 2.97
C CYS A 297 2.76 -5.17 3.43
N MET A 298 3.07 -5.30 4.73
CA MET A 298 4.09 -6.27 5.19
C MET A 298 3.77 -7.71 4.81
N ASN A 299 2.51 -8.01 4.54
CA ASN A 299 2.02 -9.32 4.13
C ASN A 299 2.44 -9.76 2.71
N ILE A 300 3.02 -8.84 1.91
CA ILE A 300 3.39 -9.19 0.53
C ILE A 300 4.75 -9.89 0.42
N TRP A 301 5.64 -9.71 1.39
CA TRP A 301 6.99 -10.30 1.37
C TRP A 301 7.09 -11.60 2.17
N GLU A 302 7.98 -12.50 1.76
CA GLU A 302 8.30 -13.74 2.48
C GLU A 302 9.01 -13.50 3.81
N SER A 303 9.62 -12.32 4.00
CA SER A 303 10.36 -11.98 5.21
C SER A 303 9.95 -10.62 5.74
N GLN A 304 9.73 -10.53 7.03
CA GLN A 304 9.53 -9.27 7.74
C GLN A 304 10.85 -8.57 8.13
N LEU A 305 12.01 -9.14 7.80
CA LEU A 305 13.37 -8.66 8.11
C LEU A 305 13.64 -8.42 9.61
N ILE A 306 12.83 -8.97 10.48
CA ILE A 306 12.98 -8.91 11.95
C ILE A 306 12.98 -10.32 12.54
N THR A 307 13.68 -10.52 13.67
CA THR A 307 13.85 -11.85 14.29
C THR A 307 12.58 -12.41 14.90
N ARG A 308 11.67 -11.54 15.36
CA ARG A 308 10.37 -11.91 15.92
C ARG A 308 9.28 -11.35 15.04
N PRO A 309 8.56 -12.21 14.30
CA PRO A 309 7.44 -11.78 13.45
C PRO A 309 6.39 -11.00 14.25
N ILE A 310 5.75 -10.05 13.58
CA ILE A 310 4.62 -9.30 14.13
C ILE A 310 3.43 -10.24 14.25
N GLU A 311 2.90 -10.37 15.46
CA GLU A 311 1.68 -11.13 15.73
C GLU A 311 0.51 -10.17 15.94
N LEU A 312 -0.59 -10.44 15.25
CA LEU A 312 -1.83 -9.68 15.39
C LEU A 312 -2.80 -10.36 16.35
N ARG A 313 -3.52 -9.55 17.12
CA ARG A 313 -4.63 -10.00 17.94
C ARG A 313 -5.89 -9.23 17.59
N GLY A 314 -6.83 -9.91 16.94
CA GLY A 314 -8.07 -9.28 16.50
C GLY A 314 -7.88 -8.09 15.57
N GLY A 315 -6.90 -8.13 14.68
CA GLY A 315 -6.55 -7.06 13.74
C GLY A 315 -5.64 -5.97 14.31
N TYR A 316 -5.10 -6.15 15.53
CA TYR A 316 -4.28 -5.15 16.20
C TYR A 316 -2.86 -5.65 16.48
N TYR A 317 -1.90 -4.74 16.32
CA TYR A 317 -0.52 -4.92 16.74
C TYR A 317 -0.25 -4.11 18.02
N ARG A 318 0.35 -4.75 19.02
CA ARG A 318 0.73 -4.08 20.26
C ARG A 318 1.97 -3.23 20.04
N VAL A 319 1.91 -1.96 20.40
CA VAL A 319 3.04 -1.04 20.31
C VAL A 319 4.17 -1.53 21.23
N PRO A 320 5.41 -1.69 20.71
CA PRO A 320 6.54 -2.11 21.54
C PRO A 320 6.86 -1.11 22.66
N GLU A 321 7.21 -1.65 23.82
CA GLU A 321 7.62 -0.87 25.02
C GLU A 321 9.14 -0.89 25.24
N THR A 322 9.86 -1.73 24.51
CA THR A 322 11.33 -1.80 24.60
C THR A 322 12.00 -0.62 23.90
N PRO A 323 13.23 -0.24 24.28
CA PRO A 323 13.94 0.91 23.73
C PRO A 323 14.08 0.89 22.19
N GLY A 324 14.05 2.06 21.59
CA GLY A 324 14.08 2.22 20.13
C GLY A 324 12.77 1.78 19.49
N LEU A 325 12.85 1.18 18.31
CA LEU A 325 11.70 0.53 17.65
C LEU A 325 11.22 -0.72 18.38
N GLY A 326 12.03 -1.28 19.28
CA GLY A 326 11.67 -2.49 20.02
C GLY A 326 11.76 -3.77 19.20
N ILE A 327 12.53 -3.77 18.13
CA ILE A 327 12.77 -4.89 17.23
C ILE A 327 14.26 -5.22 17.14
N GLU A 328 14.55 -6.43 16.66
CA GLU A 328 15.87 -6.86 16.23
C GLU A 328 15.82 -7.23 14.75
N VAL A 329 16.74 -6.66 13.95
CA VAL A 329 16.84 -6.98 12.53
C VAL A 329 17.38 -8.38 12.35
N ASP A 330 16.79 -9.17 11.46
CA ASP A 330 17.27 -10.49 11.08
C ASP A 330 18.50 -10.36 10.15
N LEU A 331 19.68 -10.38 10.74
CA LEU A 331 20.95 -10.29 10.01
C LEU A 331 21.19 -11.50 9.08
N LYS A 332 20.54 -12.65 9.32
CA LYS A 332 20.63 -13.82 8.45
C LYS A 332 19.80 -13.57 7.19
N ALA A 333 18.57 -13.09 7.35
CA ALA A 333 17.72 -12.67 6.24
C ALA A 333 18.39 -11.52 5.45
N MET A 334 18.93 -10.51 6.13
CA MET A 334 19.68 -9.43 5.50
C MET A 334 20.80 -10.00 4.61
N LYS A 335 21.67 -10.85 5.12
CA LYS A 335 22.75 -11.47 4.36
C LYS A 335 22.25 -12.32 3.19
N LYS A 336 21.13 -13.04 3.37
CA LYS A 336 20.53 -13.90 2.34
C LYS A 336 20.03 -13.11 1.14
N TYR A 337 19.43 -11.94 1.39
CA TYR A 337 18.74 -11.15 0.39
C TYR A 337 19.56 -9.97 -0.16
N THR A 338 20.79 -9.73 0.36
CA THR A 338 21.65 -8.62 -0.10
C THR A 338 21.95 -8.72 -1.59
N VAL A 339 21.78 -7.61 -2.30
CA VAL A 339 22.05 -7.46 -3.73
C VAL A 339 22.75 -6.12 -4.01
N ASP A 340 23.36 -5.98 -5.18
CA ASP A 340 24.08 -4.78 -5.64
C ASP A 340 23.27 -3.91 -6.62
N TYR A 341 22.00 -4.27 -6.85
CA TYR A 341 21.08 -3.52 -7.71
C TYR A 341 19.90 -2.94 -6.91
N ALA A 342 19.23 -1.94 -7.48
CA ALA A 342 18.11 -1.23 -6.87
C ALA A 342 16.82 -1.25 -7.70
N TRP A 343 16.78 -2.02 -8.77
CA TRP A 343 15.64 -2.08 -9.67
C TRP A 343 15.39 -3.50 -10.19
N VAL A 344 14.14 -3.83 -10.38
CA VAL A 344 13.67 -5.07 -11.02
C VAL A 344 12.62 -4.69 -12.06
N ASP A 345 12.82 -5.14 -13.29
CA ASP A 345 11.87 -4.96 -14.38
C ASP A 345 10.78 -6.05 -14.35
N PRO A 346 9.55 -5.72 -14.82
CA PRO A 346 8.51 -6.74 -14.95
C PRO A 346 8.89 -7.73 -16.07
N PRO A 347 8.46 -9.00 -15.97
CA PRO A 347 8.51 -9.92 -17.08
C PRO A 347 7.77 -9.35 -18.30
N ARG A 348 8.23 -9.69 -19.51
CA ARG A 348 7.55 -9.29 -20.75
C ARG A 348 6.16 -9.90 -20.80
N HIS A 349 5.12 -9.07 -20.88
CA HIS A 349 3.73 -9.48 -20.78
C HIS A 349 2.77 -8.53 -21.51
N VAL A 350 1.52 -8.96 -21.66
CA VAL A 350 0.38 -8.12 -22.02
C VAL A 350 -0.77 -8.38 -21.05
N TYR A 351 -1.59 -7.37 -20.78
CA TYR A 351 -2.85 -7.55 -20.06
C TYR A 351 -3.93 -7.98 -21.05
N ARG A 352 -4.71 -8.99 -20.66
CA ARG A 352 -5.81 -9.55 -21.45
C ARG A 352 -7.10 -9.37 -20.67
N TYR A 353 -7.91 -8.39 -21.06
CA TYR A 353 -9.24 -8.18 -20.52
C TYR A 353 -10.26 -9.02 -21.30
N SER A 354 -10.99 -9.87 -20.62
CA SER A 354 -11.99 -10.77 -21.20
C SER A 354 -13.38 -10.46 -20.67
N ARG A 355 -14.37 -10.42 -21.54
CA ARG A 355 -15.79 -10.20 -21.24
C ARG A 355 -16.58 -11.50 -21.34
N ALA A 356 -17.71 -11.57 -20.63
CA ALA A 356 -18.64 -12.70 -20.75
C ALA A 356 -19.19 -12.90 -22.17
N SER A 357 -19.27 -11.83 -22.98
CA SER A 357 -19.64 -11.85 -24.39
C SER A 357 -18.66 -12.63 -25.27
N GLY A 358 -17.42 -12.88 -24.80
CA GLY A 358 -16.33 -13.47 -25.59
C GLY A 358 -15.46 -12.42 -26.29
N GLU A 359 -15.70 -11.14 -26.06
CA GLU A 359 -14.83 -10.08 -26.50
C GLU A 359 -13.57 -10.05 -25.64
N VAL A 360 -12.41 -9.81 -26.25
CA VAL A 360 -11.11 -9.73 -25.58
C VAL A 360 -10.40 -8.45 -26.03
N THR A 361 -9.89 -7.71 -25.07
CA THR A 361 -9.03 -6.54 -25.31
C THR A 361 -7.67 -6.77 -24.68
N TYR A 362 -6.62 -6.61 -25.47
CA TYR A 362 -5.24 -6.67 -24.99
C TYR A 362 -4.68 -5.25 -24.78
N TYR A 363 -3.91 -5.07 -23.71
CA TYR A 363 -3.25 -3.81 -23.35
C TYR A 363 -1.75 -4.04 -23.19
N GLY A 364 -0.95 -3.16 -23.79
CA GLY A 364 0.53 -3.18 -23.73
C GLY A 364 1.11 -2.06 -22.87
N CYS A 365 0.37 -1.59 -21.89
CA CYS A 365 0.77 -0.48 -21.00
C CYS A 365 1.09 -0.96 -19.58
N SER A 366 1.66 -0.09 -18.75
CA SER A 366 1.73 -0.32 -17.31
C SER A 366 0.33 -0.36 -16.68
N LYS A 367 0.22 -0.97 -15.51
CA LYS A 367 -1.06 -1.04 -14.81
C LYS A 367 -1.56 0.32 -14.32
N GLU A 368 -0.65 1.24 -14.01
CA GLU A 368 -1.03 2.63 -13.75
C GLU A 368 -1.66 3.28 -14.98
N ALA A 369 -1.05 3.11 -16.15
CA ALA A 369 -1.62 3.62 -17.39
C ALA A 369 -2.98 2.99 -17.69
N LEU A 370 -3.18 1.70 -17.39
CA LEU A 370 -4.46 1.02 -17.56
C LEU A 370 -5.57 1.67 -16.74
N CYS A 371 -5.30 2.17 -15.53
CA CYS A 371 -6.28 2.89 -14.72
C CYS A 371 -6.88 4.12 -15.44
N TRP A 372 -6.12 4.74 -16.34
CA TRP A 372 -6.58 5.89 -17.13
C TRP A 372 -7.13 5.49 -18.50
N MET A 373 -6.54 4.46 -19.12
CA MET A 373 -6.94 4.00 -20.44
C MET A 373 -8.30 3.29 -20.41
N TYR A 374 -8.54 2.47 -19.40
CA TYR A 374 -9.76 1.68 -19.30
C TYR A 374 -11.03 2.54 -19.24
N PRO A 375 -11.14 3.57 -18.37
CA PRO A 375 -12.26 4.51 -18.39
C PRO A 375 -12.35 5.32 -19.70
N ARG A 376 -11.21 5.83 -20.19
CA ARG A 376 -11.16 6.60 -21.45
C ARG A 376 -11.69 5.80 -22.63
N ASP A 377 -11.45 4.50 -22.69
CA ASP A 377 -11.93 3.61 -23.73
C ASP A 377 -13.40 3.19 -23.53
N ALA A 378 -14.10 3.83 -22.57
CA ALA A 378 -15.49 3.56 -22.20
C ALA A 378 -15.78 2.08 -21.93
N MET A 379 -14.84 1.42 -21.26
CA MET A 379 -14.98 0.01 -20.90
C MET A 379 -15.98 -0.18 -19.75
N PRO A 380 -16.68 -1.33 -19.68
CA PRO A 380 -17.71 -1.57 -18.66
C PRO A 380 -17.16 -1.53 -17.23
N ILE A 381 -17.93 -0.98 -16.30
CA ILE A 381 -17.61 -0.95 -14.87
C ILE A 381 -18.02 -2.27 -14.24
N ALA A 382 -17.03 -3.06 -13.80
CA ALA A 382 -17.21 -4.30 -13.06
C ALA A 382 -18.26 -5.26 -13.65
N GLU A 383 -18.22 -5.41 -14.99
CA GLU A 383 -19.16 -6.26 -15.72
C GLU A 383 -19.15 -7.70 -15.18
N ALA A 384 -20.33 -8.27 -15.00
CA ALA A 384 -20.47 -9.65 -14.52
C ALA A 384 -19.72 -10.63 -15.44
N GLY A 385 -18.83 -11.43 -14.82
CA GLY A 385 -17.99 -12.40 -15.52
C GLY A 385 -16.82 -11.79 -16.29
N SER A 386 -16.55 -10.48 -16.16
CA SER A 386 -15.32 -9.88 -16.69
C SER A 386 -14.10 -10.25 -15.86
N ASN A 387 -12.94 -10.29 -16.51
CA ASN A 387 -11.68 -10.61 -15.87
C ASN A 387 -10.48 -10.01 -16.61
N LEU A 388 -9.45 -9.63 -15.87
CA LEU A 388 -8.17 -9.21 -16.41
C LEU A 388 -7.10 -10.24 -16.06
N ASP A 389 -6.55 -10.89 -17.06
CA ASP A 389 -5.44 -11.83 -16.92
C ASP A 389 -4.14 -11.20 -17.42
N VAL A 390 -3.04 -11.74 -16.96
CA VAL A 390 -1.71 -11.47 -17.54
C VAL A 390 -1.35 -12.60 -18.48
N TRP A 391 -0.96 -12.26 -19.69
CA TRP A 391 -0.34 -13.19 -20.63
C TRP A 391 1.15 -12.86 -20.69
N GLU A 392 1.94 -13.68 -20.00
CA GLU A 392 3.41 -13.60 -20.01
C GLU A 392 3.95 -14.16 -21.30
N ASP A 393 5.10 -13.68 -21.76
CA ASP A 393 5.75 -14.17 -22.97
C ASP A 393 6.03 -15.68 -22.90
N ASP A 394 5.24 -16.42 -23.64
CA ASP A 394 5.32 -17.88 -23.74
C ASP A 394 6.15 -18.36 -24.93
N GLY A 395 6.83 -17.45 -25.62
CA GLY A 395 7.66 -17.71 -26.81
C GLY A 395 6.83 -18.00 -28.07
N THR A 396 5.50 -17.91 -28.04
CA THR A 396 4.67 -18.19 -29.21
C THR A 396 4.69 -17.03 -30.22
N ARG A 397 4.49 -17.40 -31.52
CA ARG A 397 4.30 -16.39 -32.57
C ARG A 397 3.06 -15.54 -32.36
N GLU A 398 2.06 -16.07 -31.68
CA GLU A 398 0.83 -15.35 -31.39
C GLU A 398 1.06 -14.27 -30.34
N PHE A 399 1.75 -14.60 -29.23
CA PHE A 399 2.17 -13.60 -28.25
C PHE A 399 2.97 -12.48 -28.91
N ALA A 400 4.00 -12.83 -29.70
CA ALA A 400 4.86 -11.84 -30.35
C ALA A 400 4.08 -10.88 -31.26
N LYS A 401 3.09 -11.37 -32.03
CA LYS A 401 2.21 -10.53 -32.87
C LYS A 401 1.33 -9.59 -32.02
N VAL A 402 0.69 -10.11 -30.97
CA VAL A 402 -0.15 -9.28 -30.08
C VAL A 402 0.71 -8.23 -29.41
N TYR A 403 1.85 -8.63 -28.86
CA TYR A 403 2.79 -7.74 -28.19
C TYR A 403 3.25 -6.59 -29.10
N GLU A 404 3.65 -6.89 -30.33
CA GLU A 404 4.07 -5.87 -31.30
C GLU A 404 2.98 -4.83 -31.58
N VAL A 405 1.72 -5.28 -31.74
CA VAL A 405 0.58 -4.38 -31.99
C VAL A 405 0.33 -3.49 -30.79
N VAL A 406 0.23 -4.07 -29.58
CA VAL A 406 -0.12 -3.29 -28.39
C VAL A 406 1.01 -2.37 -27.90
N GLN A 407 2.27 -2.63 -28.28
CA GLN A 407 3.37 -1.69 -28.03
C GLN A 407 3.26 -0.43 -28.92
N LYS A 408 2.67 -0.55 -30.12
CA LYS A 408 2.49 0.56 -31.06
C LYS A 408 1.16 1.29 -30.84
N GLU A 409 0.07 0.54 -30.68
CA GLU A 409 -1.31 1.06 -30.67
C GLU A 409 -1.92 1.11 -29.26
N HIS A 410 -1.19 0.63 -28.25
CA HIS A 410 -1.57 0.49 -26.83
C HIS A 410 -2.69 -0.52 -26.56
N THR A 411 -3.59 -0.76 -27.51
CA THR A 411 -4.72 -1.69 -27.39
C THR A 411 -4.92 -2.52 -28.66
N LEU A 412 -5.43 -3.74 -28.47
CA LEU A 412 -5.90 -4.60 -29.55
C LEU A 412 -7.21 -5.27 -29.11
N ARG A 413 -8.32 -5.00 -29.80
CA ARG A 413 -9.63 -5.56 -29.49
C ARG A 413 -10.02 -6.61 -30.54
N ARG A 414 -10.47 -7.78 -30.08
CA ARG A 414 -10.97 -8.87 -30.97
C ARG A 414 -12.05 -9.72 -30.29
N VAL A 415 -12.84 -10.44 -31.08
CA VAL A 415 -13.77 -11.46 -30.59
C VAL A 415 -13.10 -12.82 -30.73
N GLU A 416 -12.81 -13.47 -29.60
CA GLU A 416 -12.32 -14.85 -29.65
C GLU A 416 -13.47 -15.81 -29.84
N LYS A 417 -13.40 -16.63 -30.89
CA LYS A 417 -14.37 -17.71 -31.10
C LYS A 417 -14.28 -18.66 -29.93
N LYS A 418 -15.37 -18.82 -29.15
CA LYS A 418 -15.42 -19.86 -28.13
C LYS A 418 -15.07 -21.19 -28.80
N GLY A 419 -13.91 -21.73 -28.51
CA GLY A 419 -13.49 -23.05 -28.97
C GLY A 419 -14.60 -24.03 -28.58
N LYS A 420 -15.11 -24.79 -29.53
CA LYS A 420 -16.00 -25.92 -29.23
C LYS A 420 -15.24 -26.80 -28.25
N LYS A 421 -15.70 -26.87 -26.98
CA LYS A 421 -15.23 -27.92 -26.08
C LYS A 421 -15.42 -29.24 -26.79
N LYS A 422 -14.28 -29.88 -27.14
CA LYS A 422 -14.29 -31.28 -27.54
C LYS A 422 -14.51 -32.16 -26.33
#